data_bab2a5d17e316ee74400754ca5291365
#
_entry.id   bab2a5d17e316ee74400754ca5291365
#
_cell.length_a   1.000
_cell.length_b   1.000
_cell.length_c   1.000
_cell.angle_alpha   90.00
_cell.angle_beta   90.00
_cell.angle_gamma   90.00
#
_symmetry.space_group_name_H-M   'P 1'
#
loop_
_entity.id
_entity.type
_entity.pdbx_description
1 polymer ?
#
loop_
_entity_poly.entity_id
_entity_poly.type
_entity_poly.pdbx_seq_one_letter_code
_entity_poly.pdbx_strand_id
1 'polypeptide(L)'
;MAAEIIRLDLGMVNAYLLRAAGGFILIDTGMPMHWRKLEAEVMRAGALPGRLALVVITHGDIDHTGNCAKLQKQFKAKIAIHPGDRDQVQSGKQLVRESGTPMGSVLRTLGRIAAIFSKRAAFPGVETFAPDILLSDGQVLAEYGSDARVLHTPGHTQGSIVLLTGGGGLFAGDTFSSMFGSHATPYIQDRRELRESIDKIKRLDAGTVYPGHGKPFPFAEIRDGK
;
A
#
# COMPACT_ATOMS: atom_id res chain seq x y z
N MET A 1 8.11 -22.97 -5.61
CA MET A 1 9.25 -22.09 -5.23
C MET A 1 8.65 -20.78 -4.72
N ALA A 2 9.22 -20.20 -3.65
CA ALA A 2 8.77 -18.89 -3.17
C ALA A 2 8.95 -17.84 -4.29
N ALA A 3 7.96 -16.96 -4.44
CA ALA A 3 8.04 -15.89 -5.43
C ALA A 3 9.17 -14.92 -5.06
N GLU A 4 9.93 -14.46 -6.05
CA GLU A 4 10.96 -13.43 -5.85
C GLU A 4 10.28 -12.11 -5.52
N ILE A 5 10.68 -11.52 -4.39
CA ILE A 5 10.17 -10.23 -3.89
C ILE A 5 11.31 -9.22 -3.92
N ILE A 6 11.10 -8.10 -4.62
CA ILE A 6 12.07 -7.00 -4.69
C ILE A 6 11.44 -5.79 -3.98
N ARG A 7 12.10 -5.33 -2.89
CA ARG A 7 11.70 -4.10 -2.22
C ARG A 7 12.22 -2.89 -3.00
N LEU A 8 11.33 -1.98 -3.33
CA LEU A 8 11.62 -0.68 -3.92
C LEU A 8 11.54 0.37 -2.81
N ASP A 9 12.70 0.73 -2.25
CA ASP A 9 12.80 1.74 -1.20
C ASP A 9 12.65 3.13 -1.82
N LEU A 10 11.51 3.76 -1.63
CA LEU A 10 11.23 5.10 -2.16
C LEU A 10 11.49 6.22 -1.12
N GLY A 11 12.22 5.91 -0.05
CA GLY A 11 12.52 6.80 1.06
C GLY A 11 11.64 6.51 2.27
N MET A 12 10.62 7.31 2.53
CA MET A 12 9.72 7.10 3.66
C MET A 12 8.67 6.01 3.43
N VAL A 13 8.45 5.61 2.18
CA VAL A 13 7.46 4.61 1.78
C VAL A 13 8.11 3.55 0.90
N ASN A 14 7.60 2.32 0.96
CA ASN A 14 8.02 1.21 0.13
C ASN A 14 6.98 0.92 -0.95
N ALA A 15 7.47 0.46 -2.11
CA ALA A 15 6.71 -0.36 -3.02
C ALA A 15 7.40 -1.73 -3.12
N TYR A 16 6.69 -2.75 -3.60
CA TYR A 16 7.26 -4.08 -3.73
C TYR A 16 6.93 -4.65 -5.11
N LEU A 17 7.94 -5.24 -5.75
CA LEU A 17 7.76 -5.92 -7.00
C LEU A 17 7.80 -7.43 -6.75
N LEU A 18 6.73 -8.12 -7.10
CA LEU A 18 6.57 -9.55 -6.99
C LEU A 18 6.70 -10.17 -8.38
N ARG A 19 7.63 -11.11 -8.55
CA ARG A 19 7.75 -11.86 -9.79
C ARG A 19 6.61 -12.87 -9.88
N ALA A 20 5.86 -12.82 -10.97
CA ALA A 20 4.76 -13.70 -11.27
C ALA A 20 5.02 -14.49 -12.56
N ALA A 21 4.30 -15.57 -12.83
CA ALA A 21 4.53 -16.44 -14.00
C ALA A 21 4.42 -15.68 -15.34
N GLY A 22 3.54 -14.67 -15.43
CA GLY A 22 3.31 -13.88 -16.66
C GLY A 22 4.06 -12.55 -16.70
N GLY A 23 4.87 -12.21 -15.69
CA GLY A 23 5.51 -10.90 -15.60
C GLY A 23 5.72 -10.46 -14.16
N PHE A 24 5.21 -9.27 -13.81
CA PHE A 24 5.39 -8.69 -12.47
C PHE A 24 4.07 -8.14 -11.94
N ILE A 25 3.92 -8.20 -10.62
CA ILE A 25 2.90 -7.50 -9.86
C ILE A 25 3.61 -6.45 -9.01
N LEU A 26 3.21 -5.19 -9.13
CA LEU A 26 3.69 -4.12 -8.27
C LEU A 26 2.69 -3.90 -7.13
N ILE A 27 3.18 -3.78 -5.91
CA ILE A 27 2.37 -3.49 -4.72
C ILE A 27 2.76 -2.11 -4.25
N ASP A 28 1.79 -1.19 -4.27
CA ASP A 28 1.92 0.24 -4.01
C ASP A 28 2.87 0.98 -4.98
N THR A 29 2.81 2.32 -4.99
CA THR A 29 3.49 3.12 -6.02
C THR A 29 4.26 4.33 -5.50
N GLY A 30 4.23 4.58 -4.19
CA GLY A 30 4.88 5.74 -3.60
C GLY A 30 4.16 7.07 -3.90
N MET A 31 4.74 8.17 -3.38
CA MET A 31 4.24 9.53 -3.63
C MET A 31 4.49 9.98 -5.08
N PRO A 32 3.75 10.96 -5.60
CA PRO A 32 3.92 11.49 -6.96
C PRO A 32 5.35 11.92 -7.30
N MET A 33 6.07 12.47 -6.31
CA MET A 33 7.46 12.90 -6.47
C MET A 33 8.46 11.75 -6.65
N HIS A 34 8.07 10.52 -6.30
CA HIS A 34 8.92 9.33 -6.44
C HIS A 34 8.90 8.73 -7.84
N TRP A 35 8.13 9.30 -8.80
CA TRP A 35 7.94 8.71 -10.14
C TRP A 35 9.24 8.26 -10.80
N ARG A 36 10.23 9.16 -10.92
CA ARG A 36 11.49 8.84 -11.61
C ARG A 36 12.23 7.67 -10.97
N LYS A 37 12.22 7.61 -9.63
CA LYS A 37 12.85 6.51 -8.88
C LYS A 37 12.09 5.21 -9.08
N LEU A 38 10.75 5.24 -8.91
CA LEU A 38 9.90 4.08 -9.12
C LEU A 38 10.06 3.51 -10.53
N GLU A 39 9.95 4.34 -11.56
CA GLU A 39 10.10 3.96 -12.96
C GLU A 39 11.45 3.29 -13.22
N ALA A 40 12.55 3.90 -12.78
CA ALA A 40 13.90 3.37 -12.95
C ALA A 40 14.07 2.00 -12.25
N GLU A 41 13.59 1.85 -11.02
CA GLU A 41 13.69 0.61 -10.26
C GLU A 41 12.84 -0.51 -10.86
N VAL A 42 11.61 -0.21 -11.26
CA VAL A 42 10.69 -1.15 -11.92
C VAL A 42 11.31 -1.65 -13.25
N MET A 43 11.82 -0.73 -14.06
CA MET A 43 12.49 -1.08 -15.33
C MET A 43 13.78 -1.87 -15.11
N ARG A 44 14.61 -1.50 -14.12
CA ARG A 44 15.83 -2.22 -13.77
C ARG A 44 15.57 -3.67 -13.35
N ALA A 45 14.44 -3.92 -12.67
CA ALA A 45 14.00 -5.27 -12.31
C ALA A 45 13.45 -6.09 -13.51
N GLY A 46 13.33 -5.47 -14.70
CA GLY A 46 12.82 -6.10 -15.92
C GLY A 46 11.29 -6.02 -16.08
N ALA A 47 10.59 -5.29 -15.21
CA ALA A 47 9.15 -5.03 -15.35
C ALA A 47 8.92 -3.87 -16.34
N LEU A 48 9.24 -4.11 -17.61
CA LEU A 48 9.06 -3.17 -18.71
C LEU A 48 7.57 -2.93 -19.03
N PRO A 49 7.24 -1.87 -19.79
CA PRO A 49 5.89 -1.69 -20.32
C PRO A 49 5.38 -2.97 -21.00
N GLY A 50 4.19 -3.43 -20.62
CA GLY A 50 3.61 -4.70 -21.05
C GLY A 50 4.06 -5.95 -20.26
N ARG A 51 5.05 -5.83 -19.37
CA ARG A 51 5.48 -6.89 -18.44
C ARG A 51 4.98 -6.68 -17.01
N LEU A 52 4.51 -5.47 -16.69
CA LEU A 52 3.83 -5.17 -15.43
C LEU A 52 2.35 -5.53 -15.58
N ALA A 53 2.01 -6.74 -15.16
CA ALA A 53 0.68 -7.32 -15.37
C ALA A 53 -0.40 -6.65 -14.49
N LEU A 54 -0.02 -6.28 -13.26
CA LEU A 54 -0.94 -5.73 -12.27
C LEU A 54 -0.19 -4.78 -11.33
N VAL A 55 -0.87 -3.72 -10.92
CA VAL A 55 -0.51 -2.90 -9.75
C VAL A 55 -1.60 -3.11 -8.71
N VAL A 56 -1.25 -3.63 -7.55
CA VAL A 56 -2.15 -3.80 -6.41
C VAL A 56 -1.90 -2.66 -5.43
N ILE A 57 -2.96 -1.95 -5.09
CA ILE A 57 -2.92 -0.86 -4.12
C ILE A 57 -3.48 -1.36 -2.80
N THR A 58 -2.65 -1.27 -1.76
CA THR A 58 -3.02 -1.74 -0.43
C THR A 58 -4.10 -0.87 0.21
N HIS A 59 -4.07 0.45 -0.06
CA HIS A 59 -5.08 1.42 0.40
C HIS A 59 -4.99 2.75 -0.36
N GLY A 60 -5.96 3.63 -0.16
CA GLY A 60 -6.17 4.83 -0.98
C GLY A 60 -5.28 6.04 -0.68
N ASP A 61 -4.29 5.96 0.21
CA ASP A 61 -3.44 7.11 0.54
C ASP A 61 -2.46 7.47 -0.57
N ILE A 62 -2.17 8.77 -0.65
CA ILE A 62 -1.39 9.33 -1.75
C ILE A 62 0.04 8.80 -1.83
N ASP A 63 0.63 8.46 -0.69
CA ASP A 63 1.98 7.89 -0.63
C ASP A 63 2.03 6.41 -1.05
N HIS A 64 0.88 5.79 -1.32
CA HIS A 64 0.72 4.47 -1.92
C HIS A 64 0.19 4.53 -3.35
N THR A 65 -0.62 5.55 -3.68
CA THR A 65 -1.32 5.66 -4.96
C THR A 65 -0.72 6.67 -5.93
N GLY A 66 0.27 7.45 -5.49
CA GLY A 66 0.71 8.68 -6.16
C GLY A 66 1.20 8.55 -7.60
N ASN A 67 1.52 7.34 -8.05
CA ASN A 67 1.99 7.10 -9.42
C ASN A 67 1.08 6.17 -10.24
N CYS A 68 -0.10 5.80 -9.73
CA CYS A 68 -1.03 4.90 -10.42
C CYS A 68 -1.43 5.40 -11.81
N ALA A 69 -1.84 6.66 -11.94
CA ALA A 69 -2.24 7.24 -13.23
C ALA A 69 -1.10 7.18 -14.28
N LYS A 70 0.15 7.40 -13.84
CA LYS A 70 1.32 7.29 -14.73
C LYS A 70 1.59 5.87 -15.15
N LEU A 71 1.46 4.90 -14.24
CA LEU A 71 1.62 3.47 -14.56
C LEU A 71 0.54 2.99 -15.53
N GLN A 72 -0.73 3.40 -15.35
CA GLN A 72 -1.78 3.12 -16.34
C GLN A 72 -1.41 3.69 -17.71
N LYS A 73 -0.98 4.94 -17.75
CA LYS A 73 -0.70 5.64 -19.01
C LYS A 73 0.54 5.12 -19.73
N GLN A 74 1.65 4.92 -19.01
CA GLN A 74 2.95 4.65 -19.60
C GLN A 74 3.26 3.14 -19.68
N PHE A 75 2.88 2.36 -18.66
CA PHE A 75 3.12 0.92 -18.61
C PHE A 75 1.94 0.10 -19.13
N LYS A 76 0.75 0.73 -19.33
CA LYS A 76 -0.51 0.04 -19.63
C LYS A 76 -0.88 -0.98 -18.57
N ALA A 77 -0.41 -0.76 -17.33
CA ALA A 77 -0.67 -1.63 -16.22
C ALA A 77 -2.11 -1.46 -15.71
N LYS A 78 -2.78 -2.55 -15.37
CA LYS A 78 -4.08 -2.52 -14.69
C LYS A 78 -3.87 -2.19 -13.22
N ILE A 79 -4.72 -1.32 -12.67
CA ILE A 79 -4.69 -0.95 -11.25
C ILE A 79 -5.82 -1.64 -10.52
N ALA A 80 -5.49 -2.36 -9.46
CA ALA A 80 -6.42 -3.06 -8.60
C ALA A 80 -6.43 -2.45 -7.18
N ILE A 81 -7.61 -2.24 -6.62
CA ILE A 81 -7.81 -1.71 -5.27
C ILE A 81 -9.08 -2.31 -4.66
N HIS A 82 -9.18 -2.31 -3.33
CA HIS A 82 -10.44 -2.67 -2.66
C HIS A 82 -11.51 -1.57 -2.86
N PRO A 83 -12.79 -1.94 -3.06
CA PRO A 83 -13.87 -0.95 -3.31
C PRO A 83 -14.03 0.09 -2.20
N GLY A 84 -13.65 -0.20 -0.96
CA GLY A 84 -13.72 0.74 0.16
C GLY A 84 -12.94 2.03 -0.03
N ASP A 85 -11.88 2.04 -0.86
CA ASP A 85 -11.05 3.22 -1.14
C ASP A 85 -11.20 3.75 -2.58
N ARG A 86 -12.11 3.18 -3.37
CA ARG A 86 -12.34 3.57 -4.77
C ARG A 86 -12.64 5.05 -4.92
N ASP A 87 -13.60 5.55 -4.14
CA ASP A 87 -14.07 6.94 -4.25
C ASP A 87 -12.97 7.93 -3.82
N GLN A 88 -12.12 7.55 -2.87
CA GLN A 88 -10.97 8.33 -2.44
C GLN A 88 -10.02 8.58 -3.62
N VAL A 89 -9.59 7.52 -4.32
CA VAL A 89 -8.62 7.63 -5.41
C VAL A 89 -9.21 8.29 -6.67
N GLN A 90 -10.49 8.09 -6.95
CA GLN A 90 -11.17 8.72 -8.08
C GLN A 90 -11.40 10.21 -7.85
N SER A 91 -11.71 10.62 -6.62
CA SER A 91 -11.93 12.02 -6.29
C SER A 91 -10.66 12.79 -5.97
N GLY A 92 -9.55 12.09 -5.67
CA GLY A 92 -8.29 12.68 -5.19
C GLY A 92 -8.37 13.27 -3.78
N LYS A 93 -9.48 13.04 -3.07
CA LYS A 93 -9.66 13.53 -1.68
C LYS A 93 -8.87 12.66 -0.72
N GLN A 94 -7.97 13.28 0.02
CA GLN A 94 -7.24 12.58 1.09
C GLN A 94 -8.05 12.62 2.39
N LEU A 95 -8.18 11.47 3.04
CA LEU A 95 -8.89 11.36 4.31
C LEU A 95 -7.98 11.87 5.44
N VAL A 96 -8.55 12.70 6.31
CA VAL A 96 -7.89 13.14 7.55
C VAL A 96 -8.22 12.13 8.63
N ARG A 97 -7.23 11.36 9.07
CA ARG A 97 -7.39 10.34 10.11
C ARG A 97 -6.98 10.84 11.48
N GLU A 98 -7.51 10.20 12.50
CA GLU A 98 -7.03 10.41 13.85
C GLU A 98 -5.63 9.81 14.02
N SER A 99 -4.76 10.53 14.71
CA SER A 99 -3.46 9.99 15.10
C SER A 99 -3.55 9.42 16.51
N GLY A 100 -3.13 8.18 16.65
CA GLY A 100 -3.04 7.52 17.95
C GLY A 100 -1.90 8.00 18.84
N THR A 101 -1.06 8.94 18.36
CA THR A 101 0.11 9.43 19.11
C THR A 101 0.10 10.95 19.24
N PRO A 102 0.62 11.53 20.36
CA PRO A 102 0.76 12.98 20.54
C PRO A 102 1.55 13.64 19.39
N MET A 103 2.65 13.01 18.95
CA MET A 103 3.49 13.50 17.86
C MET A 103 2.74 13.53 16.53
N GLY A 104 1.98 12.48 16.21
CA GLY A 104 1.14 12.45 15.03
C GLY A 104 0.04 13.51 15.05
N SER A 105 -0.51 13.84 16.23
CA SER A 105 -1.46 14.94 16.40
C SER A 105 -0.82 16.30 16.13
N VAL A 106 0.42 16.53 16.56
CA VAL A 106 1.19 17.75 16.27
C VAL A 106 1.48 17.87 14.77
N LEU A 107 1.98 16.81 14.14
CA LEU A 107 2.25 16.79 12.69
C LEU A 107 0.98 17.05 11.88
N ARG A 108 -0.16 16.48 12.28
CA ARG A 108 -1.46 16.75 11.66
C ARG A 108 -1.86 18.20 11.78
N THR A 109 -1.69 18.82 12.98
CA THR A 109 -2.03 20.22 13.21
C THR A 109 -1.16 21.12 12.34
N LEU A 110 0.14 20.87 12.26
CA LEU A 110 1.06 21.60 11.39
C LEU A 110 0.69 21.44 9.91
N GLY A 111 0.33 20.22 9.48
CA GLY A 111 -0.16 19.95 8.12
C GLY A 111 -1.47 20.68 7.79
N ARG A 112 -2.42 20.75 8.72
CA ARG A 112 -3.65 21.53 8.58
C ARG A 112 -3.38 23.03 8.47
N ILE A 113 -2.47 23.56 9.28
CA ILE A 113 -2.06 24.98 9.22
C ILE A 113 -1.42 25.25 7.84
N ALA A 114 -0.49 24.40 7.40
CA ALA A 114 0.12 24.52 6.08
C ALA A 114 -0.91 24.44 4.94
N ALA A 115 -1.93 23.59 5.06
CA ALA A 115 -3.02 23.49 4.07
C ALA A 115 -3.93 24.71 4.04
N ILE A 116 -4.15 25.38 5.18
CA ILE A 116 -4.93 26.63 5.25
C ILE A 116 -4.19 27.78 4.56
N PHE A 117 -2.86 27.85 4.70
CA PHE A 117 -2.03 28.86 4.05
C PHE A 117 -1.71 28.55 2.60
N SER A 118 -1.78 27.28 2.18
CA SER A 118 -1.72 26.90 0.76
C SER A 118 -3.14 26.95 0.18
N LYS A 119 -3.46 27.97 -0.62
CA LYS A 119 -4.72 28.05 -1.38
C LYS A 119 -4.93 26.89 -2.37
N ARG A 120 -4.11 25.87 -2.31
CA ARG A 120 -4.18 24.63 -3.10
C ARG A 120 -4.01 23.44 -2.14
N ALA A 121 -5.12 22.96 -1.61
CA ALA A 121 -5.18 21.74 -0.78
C ALA A 121 -5.03 20.43 -1.58
N ALA A 122 -4.51 20.49 -2.80
CA ALA A 122 -4.07 19.32 -3.54
C ALA A 122 -2.54 19.24 -3.46
N PHE A 123 -2.00 18.12 -3.03
CA PHE A 123 -0.57 17.86 -3.16
C PHE A 123 -0.18 18.07 -4.64
N PRO A 124 0.83 18.91 -4.96
CA PRO A 124 1.21 19.15 -6.35
C PRO A 124 1.56 17.82 -7.02
N GLY A 125 0.94 17.56 -8.17
CA GLY A 125 1.21 16.35 -8.97
C GLY A 125 0.36 15.14 -8.65
N VAL A 126 -0.69 15.26 -7.81
CA VAL A 126 -1.67 14.17 -7.64
C VAL A 126 -2.55 14.08 -8.89
N GLU A 127 -2.40 12.98 -9.61
CA GLU A 127 -3.29 12.62 -10.70
C GLU A 127 -4.31 11.60 -10.18
N THR A 128 -5.59 11.89 -10.35
CA THR A 128 -6.65 10.93 -10.06
C THR A 128 -6.67 9.83 -11.10
N PHE A 129 -7.15 8.66 -10.73
CA PHE A 129 -7.29 7.52 -11.63
C PHE A 129 -8.56 6.72 -11.31
N ALA A 130 -9.06 6.01 -12.30
CA ALA A 130 -10.08 5.01 -12.10
C ALA A 130 -9.39 3.64 -11.99
N PRO A 131 -9.60 2.87 -10.90
CA PRO A 131 -9.08 1.52 -10.83
C PRO A 131 -9.77 0.63 -11.87
N ASP A 132 -8.98 -0.27 -12.48
CA ASP A 132 -9.48 -1.21 -13.50
C ASP A 132 -10.16 -2.43 -12.85
N ILE A 133 -9.74 -2.77 -11.61
CA ILE A 133 -10.15 -3.98 -10.91
C ILE A 133 -10.51 -3.64 -9.47
N LEU A 134 -11.63 -4.15 -9.01
CA LEU A 134 -12.02 -4.09 -7.61
C LEU A 134 -11.75 -5.44 -6.94
N LEU A 135 -10.88 -5.42 -5.92
CA LEU A 135 -10.46 -6.60 -5.19
C LEU A 135 -11.45 -6.98 -4.09
N SER A 136 -11.56 -8.25 -3.80
CA SER A 136 -12.41 -8.80 -2.74
C SER A 136 -11.60 -9.60 -1.73
N ASP A 137 -12.12 -9.70 -0.50
CA ASP A 137 -11.53 -10.58 0.53
C ASP A 137 -11.46 -12.03 0.05
N GLY A 138 -10.33 -12.69 0.27
CA GLY A 138 -10.08 -14.07 -0.14
C GLY A 138 -9.68 -14.25 -1.62
N GLN A 139 -9.77 -13.22 -2.46
CA GLN A 139 -9.40 -13.31 -3.89
C GLN A 139 -7.93 -13.71 -4.05
N VAL A 140 -7.66 -14.67 -4.94
CA VAL A 140 -6.30 -15.10 -5.31
C VAL A 140 -5.94 -14.48 -6.65
N LEU A 141 -4.71 -13.99 -6.79
CA LEU A 141 -4.23 -13.33 -8.00
C LEU A 141 -3.72 -14.32 -9.06
N ALA A 142 -4.34 -15.50 -9.17
CA ALA A 142 -3.91 -16.59 -10.05
C ALA A 142 -3.92 -16.21 -11.55
N GLU A 143 -4.87 -15.40 -12.00
CA GLU A 143 -4.94 -14.89 -13.37
C GLU A 143 -3.75 -14.01 -13.76
N TYR A 144 -3.04 -13.45 -12.74
CA TYR A 144 -1.80 -12.68 -12.90
C TYR A 144 -0.54 -13.51 -12.63
N GLY A 145 -0.70 -14.84 -12.50
CA GLY A 145 0.41 -15.78 -12.28
C GLY A 145 1.00 -15.77 -10.88
N SER A 146 0.22 -15.36 -9.87
CA SER A 146 0.63 -15.33 -8.47
C SER A 146 -0.36 -16.08 -7.58
N ASP A 147 0.17 -16.75 -6.56
CA ASP A 147 -0.58 -17.40 -5.49
C ASP A 147 -1.00 -16.41 -4.37
N ALA A 148 -0.65 -15.14 -4.51
CA ALA A 148 -0.95 -14.12 -3.52
C ALA A 148 -2.47 -13.98 -3.33
N ARG A 149 -2.90 -14.05 -2.06
CA ARG A 149 -4.29 -13.91 -1.64
C ARG A 149 -4.52 -12.55 -1.00
N VAL A 150 -5.56 -11.87 -1.43
CA VAL A 150 -6.07 -10.63 -0.88
C VAL A 150 -6.81 -10.92 0.42
N LEU A 151 -6.53 -10.15 1.47
CA LEU A 151 -7.26 -10.17 2.72
C LEU A 151 -7.70 -8.75 3.04
N HIS A 152 -9.00 -8.53 3.17
CA HIS A 152 -9.55 -7.24 3.58
C HIS A 152 -9.28 -7.01 5.07
N THR A 153 -8.63 -5.91 5.37
CA THR A 153 -8.15 -5.54 6.71
C THR A 153 -8.41 -4.07 7.00
N PRO A 154 -9.71 -3.68 7.11
CA PRO A 154 -10.09 -2.29 7.34
C PRO A 154 -9.60 -1.78 8.69
N GLY A 155 -9.60 -0.45 8.84
CA GLY A 155 -9.26 0.24 10.09
C GLY A 155 -8.23 1.36 9.90
N HIS A 156 -7.16 1.15 9.13
CA HIS A 156 -6.34 2.26 8.65
C HIS A 156 -7.12 3.07 7.60
N THR A 157 -7.65 2.40 6.57
CA THR A 157 -8.72 2.89 5.70
C THR A 157 -9.86 1.86 5.65
N GLN A 158 -11.00 2.24 5.06
CA GLN A 158 -12.10 1.31 4.78
C GLN A 158 -11.74 0.28 3.71
N GLY A 159 -10.83 0.61 2.82
CA GLY A 159 -10.38 -0.26 1.74
C GLY A 159 -9.03 -0.92 1.98
N SER A 160 -8.45 -0.82 3.18
CA SER A 160 -7.15 -1.44 3.48
C SER A 160 -7.19 -2.94 3.25
N ILE A 161 -6.17 -3.44 2.54
CA ILE A 161 -5.93 -4.86 2.31
C ILE A 161 -4.50 -5.24 2.66
N VAL A 162 -4.30 -6.50 2.97
CA VAL A 162 -2.97 -7.12 2.97
C VAL A 162 -2.95 -8.24 1.93
N LEU A 163 -1.76 -8.59 1.44
CA LEU A 163 -1.55 -9.69 0.51
C LEU A 163 -0.68 -10.74 1.17
N LEU A 164 -1.15 -12.00 1.19
CA LEU A 164 -0.39 -13.14 1.68
C LEU A 164 0.00 -14.04 0.51
N THR A 165 1.30 -14.26 0.30
CA THR A 165 1.80 -15.22 -0.68
C THR A 165 1.89 -16.63 -0.09
N GLY A 166 1.85 -17.66 -0.93
CA GLY A 166 2.04 -19.05 -0.52
C GLY A 166 3.43 -19.33 0.10
N GLY A 167 4.41 -18.47 -0.17
CA GLY A 167 5.73 -18.49 0.47
C GLY A 167 5.79 -17.79 1.84
N GLY A 168 4.66 -17.35 2.41
CA GLY A 168 4.59 -16.71 3.73
C GLY A 168 4.98 -15.22 3.72
N GLY A 169 5.10 -14.57 2.58
CA GLY A 169 5.29 -13.12 2.48
C GLY A 169 3.97 -12.38 2.71
N LEU A 170 3.91 -11.48 3.69
CA LEU A 170 2.75 -10.66 4.02
C LEU A 170 3.03 -9.19 3.68
N PHE A 171 2.44 -8.69 2.59
CA PHE A 171 2.48 -7.26 2.25
C PHE A 171 1.39 -6.54 3.03
N ALA A 172 1.79 -5.74 4.00
CA ALA A 172 0.89 -5.24 5.04
C ALA A 172 0.36 -3.83 4.78
N GLY A 173 0.82 -3.15 3.72
CA GLY A 173 0.53 -1.73 3.54
C GLY A 173 0.78 -0.97 4.82
N ASP A 174 -0.18 -0.17 5.24
CA ASP A 174 -0.13 0.60 6.48
C ASP A 174 -0.90 -0.04 7.64
N THR A 175 -1.26 -1.32 7.56
CA THR A 175 -1.74 -2.05 8.74
C THR A 175 -0.62 -2.17 9.78
N PHE A 176 0.63 -2.33 9.33
CA PHE A 176 1.83 -2.35 10.17
C PHE A 176 2.91 -1.42 9.61
N SER A 177 3.72 -0.87 10.53
CA SER A 177 4.90 -0.07 10.22
C SER A 177 6.07 -0.50 11.10
N SER A 178 7.27 -0.53 10.55
CA SER A 178 8.51 -0.76 11.30
C SER A 178 9.37 0.49 11.44
N MET A 179 8.87 1.68 11.11
CA MET A 179 9.64 2.93 11.25
C MET A 179 10.11 3.19 12.68
N PHE A 180 9.27 2.82 13.66
CA PHE A 180 9.56 3.01 15.10
C PHE A 180 9.35 1.72 15.89
N GLY A 181 9.56 0.57 15.25
CA GLY A 181 9.29 -0.76 15.78
C GLY A 181 8.19 -1.47 14.97
N SER A 182 8.01 -2.77 15.22
CA SER A 182 7.03 -3.61 14.49
C SER A 182 5.62 -3.44 15.06
N HIS A 183 5.02 -2.27 14.88
CA HIS A 183 3.75 -1.88 15.50
C HIS A 183 2.64 -1.70 14.47
N ALA A 184 1.40 -1.83 14.95
CA ALA A 184 0.23 -1.36 14.21
C ALA A 184 0.37 0.14 13.87
N THR A 185 -0.20 0.56 12.75
CA THR A 185 -0.17 1.96 12.31
C THR A 185 -0.72 2.91 13.38
N PRO A 186 -0.11 4.09 13.57
CA PRO A 186 -0.68 5.11 14.45
C PRO A 186 -1.80 5.93 13.79
N TYR A 187 -1.93 5.85 12.46
CA TYR A 187 -2.94 6.59 11.70
C TYR A 187 -4.15 5.68 11.45
N ILE A 188 -5.30 6.01 12.05
CA ILE A 188 -6.42 5.10 12.18
C ILE A 188 -7.71 5.82 11.81
N GLN A 189 -8.49 5.21 10.91
CA GLN A 189 -9.84 5.64 10.59
C GLN A 189 -10.85 5.00 11.55
N ASP A 190 -10.72 3.70 11.83
CA ASP A 190 -11.53 2.97 12.79
C ASP A 190 -10.67 2.01 13.65
N ARG A 191 -10.63 2.27 14.96
CA ARG A 191 -9.81 1.50 15.92
C ARG A 191 -10.34 0.09 16.14
N ARG A 192 -11.64 -0.10 16.09
CA ARG A 192 -12.26 -1.40 16.30
C ARG A 192 -11.95 -2.30 15.10
N GLU A 193 -12.21 -1.82 13.89
CA GLU A 193 -11.92 -2.54 12.65
C GLU A 193 -10.42 -2.88 12.55
N LEU A 194 -9.52 -1.93 12.88
CA LEU A 194 -8.08 -2.21 12.86
C LEU A 194 -7.70 -3.33 13.83
N ARG A 195 -8.28 -3.36 15.02
CA ARG A 195 -8.02 -4.44 16.00
C ARG A 195 -8.50 -5.78 15.48
N GLU A 196 -9.72 -5.85 14.97
CA GLU A 196 -10.29 -7.07 14.36
C GLU A 196 -9.43 -7.55 13.18
N SER A 197 -8.92 -6.63 12.37
CA SER A 197 -8.00 -6.91 11.26
C SER A 197 -6.67 -7.45 11.73
N ILE A 198 -6.07 -6.88 12.76
CA ILE A 198 -4.83 -7.38 13.37
C ILE A 198 -5.02 -8.79 13.94
N ASP A 199 -6.13 -9.03 14.64
CA ASP A 199 -6.47 -10.35 15.18
C ASP A 199 -6.67 -11.38 14.06
N LYS A 200 -7.27 -10.99 12.93
CA LYS A 200 -7.38 -11.81 11.72
C LYS A 200 -6.00 -12.15 11.16
N ILE A 201 -5.12 -11.15 11.03
CA ILE A 201 -3.77 -11.34 10.50
C ILE A 201 -2.93 -12.25 11.39
N LYS A 202 -2.97 -12.11 12.72
CA LYS A 202 -2.21 -12.93 13.67
C LYS A 202 -2.50 -14.44 13.61
N ARG A 203 -3.62 -14.82 13.02
CA ARG A 203 -4.00 -16.23 12.81
C ARG A 203 -3.43 -16.81 11.52
N LEU A 204 -2.73 -16.00 10.71
CA LEU A 204 -2.15 -16.44 9.47
C LEU A 204 -0.81 -17.15 9.71
N ASP A 205 -0.48 -18.07 8.83
CA ASP A 205 0.85 -18.65 8.72
C ASP A 205 1.68 -17.77 7.77
N ALA A 206 2.41 -16.81 8.33
CA ALA A 206 3.26 -15.89 7.61
C ALA A 206 4.66 -15.83 8.20
N GLY A 207 5.66 -15.64 7.35
CA GLY A 207 7.08 -15.61 7.77
C GLY A 207 7.62 -14.19 7.88
N THR A 208 7.39 -13.37 6.85
CA THR A 208 7.95 -12.02 6.76
C THR A 208 6.87 -11.01 6.44
N VAL A 209 6.84 -9.92 7.21
CA VAL A 209 6.00 -8.75 6.94
C VAL A 209 6.76 -7.74 6.08
N TYR A 210 6.11 -7.30 5.01
CA TYR A 210 6.57 -6.25 4.08
C TYR A 210 5.67 -5.02 4.27
N PRO A 211 6.06 -4.08 5.15
CA PRO A 211 5.23 -2.92 5.49
C PRO A 211 5.33 -1.81 4.44
N GLY A 212 4.31 -0.94 4.36
CA GLY A 212 4.36 0.28 3.58
C GLY A 212 5.46 1.24 4.05
N HIS A 213 5.73 1.27 5.36
CA HIS A 213 6.74 2.14 5.97
C HIS A 213 7.74 1.35 6.82
N GLY A 214 9.04 1.63 6.60
CA GLY A 214 10.14 1.00 7.33
C GLY A 214 10.72 -0.23 6.61
N LYS A 215 11.40 -1.11 7.34
CA LYS A 215 12.04 -2.32 6.78
C LYS A 215 11.15 -3.54 6.95
N PRO A 216 11.23 -4.54 6.05
CA PRO A 216 10.66 -5.85 6.30
C PRO A 216 11.14 -6.45 7.63
N PHE A 217 10.28 -7.20 8.30
CA PHE A 217 10.56 -7.79 9.61
C PHE A 217 9.85 -9.15 9.77
N PRO A 218 10.35 -10.02 10.67
CA PRO A 218 9.71 -11.31 10.94
C PRO A 218 8.28 -11.16 11.44
N PHE A 219 7.38 -12.00 10.95
CA PHE A 219 5.95 -11.97 11.34
C PHE A 219 5.78 -12.14 12.87
N ALA A 220 6.63 -12.97 13.49
CA ALA A 220 6.61 -13.19 14.94
C ALA A 220 6.93 -11.94 15.77
N GLU A 221 7.46 -10.89 15.17
CA GLU A 221 7.77 -9.62 15.85
C GLU A 221 6.59 -8.62 15.86
N ILE A 222 5.45 -8.98 15.29
CA ILE A 222 4.24 -8.13 15.35
C ILE A 222 3.86 -7.90 16.82
N ARG A 223 3.83 -6.62 17.21
CA ARG A 223 3.40 -6.19 18.54
C ARG A 223 2.06 -5.49 18.45
N ASP A 224 1.21 -5.75 19.46
CA ASP A 224 0.00 -4.96 19.63
C ASP A 224 0.40 -3.52 19.92
N GLY A 225 -0.10 -2.61 19.10
CA GLY A 225 0.00 -1.18 19.42
C GLY A 225 -0.74 -0.92 20.75
N LYS A 226 -0.04 -0.36 21.74
CA LYS A 226 -0.63 0.12 22.99
C LYS A 226 -1.49 1.35 22.74
#